data_78756b2c4bf4bfea88edaff73487e8ff
#
_entry.id   78756b2c4bf4bfea88edaff73487e8ff
#
_cell.length_a   1.000
_cell.length_b   1.000
_cell.length_c   1.000
_cell.angle_alpha   90.00
_cell.angle_beta   90.00
_cell.angle_gamma   90.00
#
_symmetry.space_group_name_H-M   'P 1'
#
loop_
_entity.id
_entity.type
_entity.pdbx_description
1 polymer ?
#
loop_
_entity_poly.entity_id
_entity_poly.type
_entity_poly.pdbx_seq_one_letter_code
_entity_poly.pdbx_strand_id
1 'polypeptide(L)'
;MQTILITGAKGFIGRNLIQTLKTQTNYSIIPFDADNTEDDLIDGINKSDLIIHLAGVNRAQSTDDFVKVNVNLTHKLLTTLKMLNKNIPILATSSIQATLDNPYGKSKKKMEDLILSWTMETKNKAFIYRLPNVFGKWCKPNYNSVIATFCYNIAHDLPLNIHDPEKLLALAYIDDVIHAFCNTLAHLDDLSTGFYSVSPIYSVSLKEVADKLTSLVSFKNELLSPNLNNDFDKALYATYLSYVDPDKLSNELIMHTNDRGWLSEFIKSREVGQIFISKTLPGITRGNHWHQTKVEKFLVICGLAHIRLRHIQSEKVIDYIVSDKKLQAI
;
A
#
# COMPACT_ATOMS: atom_id res chain seq x y z
N MET A 1 12.79 -7.75 24.28
CA MET A 1 11.56 -7.42 23.55
C MET A 1 11.18 -6.01 23.94
N GLN A 2 11.13 -5.07 23.00
CA GLN A 2 10.83 -3.66 23.27
C GLN A 2 9.32 -3.42 23.26
N THR A 3 8.80 -2.73 24.27
CA THR A 3 7.38 -2.45 24.42
C THR A 3 7.06 -1.06 23.85
N ILE A 4 6.12 -0.98 22.90
CA ILE A 4 5.76 0.24 22.18
C ILE A 4 4.32 0.62 22.49
N LEU A 5 4.10 1.81 23.06
CA LEU A 5 2.78 2.41 23.15
C LEU A 5 2.45 3.12 21.84
N ILE A 6 1.36 2.73 21.17
CA ILE A 6 0.90 3.34 19.92
C ILE A 6 -0.41 4.05 20.15
N THR A 7 -0.41 5.39 20.14
CA THR A 7 -1.64 6.18 20.21
C THR A 7 -2.25 6.35 18.81
N GLY A 8 -3.58 6.38 18.69
CA GLY A 8 -4.26 6.36 17.39
C GLY A 8 -4.16 4.98 16.73
N ALA A 9 -4.13 3.93 17.54
CA ALA A 9 -3.92 2.54 17.14
C ALA A 9 -4.97 2.02 16.15
N LYS A 10 -6.22 2.48 16.26
CA LYS A 10 -7.34 2.12 15.37
C LYS A 10 -7.40 2.98 14.10
N GLY A 11 -6.57 4.02 14.01
CA GLY A 11 -6.47 4.90 12.83
C GLY A 11 -5.82 4.20 11.64
N PHE A 12 -5.84 4.88 10.48
CA PHE A 12 -5.30 4.36 9.23
C PHE A 12 -3.82 3.96 9.35
N ILE A 13 -2.97 4.86 9.82
CA ILE A 13 -1.52 4.59 9.98
C ILE A 13 -1.29 3.57 11.11
N GLY A 14 -2.00 3.72 12.25
CA GLY A 14 -1.86 2.84 13.40
C GLY A 14 -2.15 1.37 13.08
N ARG A 15 -3.24 1.10 12.36
CA ARG A 15 -3.60 -0.27 11.94
C ARG A 15 -2.54 -0.90 11.04
N ASN A 16 -2.01 -0.17 10.08
CA ASN A 16 -0.96 -0.65 9.18
C ASN A 16 0.34 -0.92 9.96
N LEU A 17 0.74 0.01 10.83
CA LEU A 17 1.94 -0.15 11.66
C LEU A 17 1.83 -1.37 12.59
N ILE A 18 0.73 -1.48 13.31
CA ILE A 18 0.50 -2.61 14.24
C ILE A 18 0.56 -3.94 13.50
N GLN A 19 -0.05 -4.03 12.32
CA GLN A 19 -0.01 -5.26 11.53
C GLN A 19 1.42 -5.63 11.10
N THR A 20 2.22 -4.64 10.71
CA THR A 20 3.63 -4.86 10.35
C THR A 20 4.46 -5.26 11.57
N LEU A 21 4.34 -4.55 12.69
CA LEU A 21 5.10 -4.86 13.90
C LEU A 21 4.76 -6.23 14.50
N LYS A 22 3.52 -6.70 14.36
CA LYS A 22 3.12 -8.06 14.78
C LYS A 22 3.83 -9.19 14.04
N THR A 23 4.35 -8.93 12.84
CA THR A 23 5.16 -9.92 12.12
C THR A 23 6.60 -9.99 12.63
N GLN A 24 6.99 -9.08 13.50
CA GLN A 24 8.32 -8.99 14.09
C GLN A 24 8.28 -9.45 15.55
N THR A 25 9.15 -10.37 15.94
CA THR A 25 9.14 -11.02 17.27
C THR A 25 9.77 -10.19 18.39
N ASN A 26 10.41 -9.08 18.04
CA ASN A 26 11.16 -8.23 18.97
C ASN A 26 10.35 -7.09 19.58
N TYR A 27 9.08 -6.91 19.20
CA TYR A 27 8.21 -5.86 19.71
C TYR A 27 6.99 -6.42 20.47
N SER A 28 6.63 -5.73 21.56
CA SER A 28 5.35 -5.85 22.27
C SER A 28 4.57 -4.56 22.07
N ILE A 29 3.28 -4.63 21.74
CA ILE A 29 2.48 -3.46 21.35
C ILE A 29 1.40 -3.22 22.39
N ILE A 30 1.34 -1.98 22.91
CA ILE A 30 0.23 -1.46 23.71
C ILE A 30 -0.57 -0.51 22.82
N PRO A 31 -1.74 -0.92 22.32
CA PRO A 31 -2.59 -0.05 21.51
C PRO A 31 -3.37 0.91 22.42
N PHE A 32 -3.41 2.19 22.05
CA PHE A 32 -4.18 3.23 22.73
C PHE A 32 -5.00 4.03 21.71
N ASP A 33 -6.29 4.24 21.99
CA ASP A 33 -7.19 5.01 21.12
C ASP A 33 -8.25 5.78 21.95
N ALA A 34 -9.19 6.43 21.30
CA ALA A 34 -10.19 7.33 21.90
C ALA A 34 -11.13 6.66 22.91
N ASP A 35 -11.25 5.36 22.88
CA ASP A 35 -12.06 4.55 23.82
C ASP A 35 -11.29 4.10 25.07
N ASN A 36 -9.99 4.38 25.15
CA ASN A 36 -9.19 4.12 26.33
C ASN A 36 -9.29 5.25 27.35
N THR A 37 -9.10 4.90 28.62
CA THR A 37 -9.16 5.81 29.75
C THR A 37 -7.83 6.53 29.99
N GLU A 38 -7.82 7.49 30.92
CA GLU A 38 -6.59 8.12 31.37
C GLU A 38 -5.66 7.17 32.10
N ASP A 39 -6.23 6.27 32.90
CA ASP A 39 -5.46 5.24 33.62
C ASP A 39 -4.79 4.28 32.63
N ASP A 40 -5.45 3.92 31.51
CA ASP A 40 -4.85 3.13 30.44
C ASP A 40 -3.65 3.85 29.81
N LEU A 41 -3.72 5.18 29.66
CA LEU A 41 -2.60 5.98 29.14
C LEU A 41 -1.40 5.93 30.12
N ILE A 42 -1.66 6.15 31.40
CA ILE A 42 -0.64 6.13 32.46
C ILE A 42 0.02 4.75 32.53
N ASP A 43 -0.78 3.70 32.57
CA ASP A 43 -0.29 2.32 32.61
C ASP A 43 0.50 1.95 31.33
N GLY A 44 -0.01 2.35 30.17
CA GLY A 44 0.65 2.16 28.89
C GLY A 44 2.02 2.86 28.81
N ILE A 45 2.11 4.12 29.25
CA ILE A 45 3.37 4.86 29.33
C ILE A 45 4.34 4.18 30.30
N ASN A 46 3.84 3.76 31.46
CA ASN A 46 4.68 3.14 32.48
C ASN A 46 5.34 1.84 32.00
N LYS A 47 4.63 1.06 31.20
CA LYS A 47 5.09 -0.23 30.65
C LYS A 47 5.92 -0.11 29.37
N SER A 48 5.91 1.06 28.71
CA SER A 48 6.54 1.22 27.39
C SER A 48 8.00 1.66 27.46
N ASP A 49 8.75 1.27 26.43
CA ASP A 49 10.14 1.68 26.16
C ASP A 49 10.21 2.74 25.06
N LEU A 50 9.11 2.94 24.33
CA LEU A 50 8.98 3.89 23.23
C LEU A 50 7.52 4.26 23.03
N ILE A 51 7.24 5.47 22.59
CA ILE A 51 5.90 5.91 22.17
C ILE A 51 5.88 6.24 20.69
N ILE A 52 4.88 5.71 19.98
CA ILE A 52 4.53 6.15 18.62
C ILE A 52 3.21 6.90 18.70
N HIS A 53 3.30 8.23 18.56
CA HIS A 53 2.17 9.13 18.70
C HIS A 53 1.54 9.43 17.34
N LEU A 54 0.50 8.64 16.97
CA LEU A 54 -0.23 8.77 15.70
C LEU A 54 -1.61 9.40 15.90
N ALA A 55 -2.08 9.50 17.14
CA ALA A 55 -3.37 10.09 17.44
C ALA A 55 -3.45 11.54 16.94
N GLY A 56 -4.50 11.83 16.21
CA GLY A 56 -4.74 13.16 15.66
C GLY A 56 -5.94 13.18 14.74
N VAL A 57 -6.56 14.34 14.59
CA VAL A 57 -7.63 14.60 13.63
C VAL A 57 -7.13 15.54 12.55
N ASN A 58 -7.48 15.23 11.30
CA ASN A 58 -7.14 16.02 10.12
C ASN A 58 -8.39 16.61 9.42
N ARG A 59 -9.58 16.22 9.87
CA ARG A 59 -10.87 16.77 9.47
C ARG A 59 -11.76 16.83 10.71
N ALA A 60 -12.01 18.03 11.19
CA ALA A 60 -12.76 18.27 12.40
C ALA A 60 -14.08 19.00 12.07
N GLN A 61 -15.07 18.90 12.95
CA GLN A 61 -16.33 19.63 12.82
C GLN A 61 -16.16 21.08 13.29
N SER A 62 -15.25 21.32 14.23
CA SER A 62 -14.90 22.65 14.74
C SER A 62 -13.40 22.86 14.82
N THR A 63 -12.96 24.11 14.87
CA THR A 63 -11.54 24.47 15.09
C THR A 63 -11.03 23.94 16.43
N ASP A 64 -11.91 23.90 17.45
CA ASP A 64 -11.57 23.47 18.79
C ASP A 64 -11.22 21.96 18.85
N ASP A 65 -11.83 21.15 17.98
CA ASP A 65 -11.51 19.72 17.91
C ASP A 65 -10.05 19.46 17.51
N PHE A 66 -9.49 20.32 16.62
CA PHE A 66 -8.06 20.22 16.30
C PHE A 66 -7.19 20.48 17.53
N VAL A 67 -7.55 21.48 18.34
CA VAL A 67 -6.80 21.78 19.57
C VAL A 67 -6.95 20.63 20.58
N LYS A 68 -8.20 20.19 20.80
CA LYS A 68 -8.51 19.13 21.77
C LYS A 68 -7.73 17.84 21.48
N VAL A 69 -7.70 17.40 20.24
CA VAL A 69 -7.07 16.13 19.89
C VAL A 69 -5.58 16.29 19.58
N ASN A 70 -5.20 17.24 18.69
CA ASN A 70 -3.81 17.32 18.26
C ASN A 70 -2.89 17.97 19.30
N VAL A 71 -3.42 18.91 20.11
CA VAL A 71 -2.60 19.66 21.08
C VAL A 71 -2.75 19.13 22.50
N ASN A 72 -4.01 19.02 23.00
CA ASN A 72 -4.23 18.69 24.40
C ASN A 72 -3.85 17.24 24.72
N LEU A 73 -4.09 16.27 23.78
CA LEU A 73 -3.65 14.89 23.97
C LEU A 73 -2.12 14.80 23.99
N THR A 74 -1.44 15.52 23.10
CA THR A 74 0.03 15.60 23.12
C THR A 74 0.55 16.18 24.43
N HIS A 75 -0.04 17.30 24.88
CA HIS A 75 0.32 17.92 26.16
C HIS A 75 0.14 16.95 27.33
N LYS A 76 -1.00 16.24 27.38
CA LYS A 76 -1.30 15.24 28.40
C LYS A 76 -0.25 14.11 28.41
N LEU A 77 0.07 13.57 27.23
CA LEU A 77 1.09 12.53 27.07
C LEU A 77 2.45 12.98 27.61
N LEU A 78 2.91 14.19 27.23
CA LEU A 78 4.19 14.72 27.67
C LEU A 78 4.22 15.04 29.17
N THR A 79 3.11 15.53 29.73
CA THR A 79 2.95 15.78 31.16
C THR A 79 3.00 14.49 31.94
N THR A 80 2.32 13.44 31.48
CA THR A 80 2.35 12.10 32.12
C THR A 80 3.76 11.51 32.09
N LEU A 81 4.49 11.65 30.99
CA LEU A 81 5.90 11.23 30.91
C LEU A 81 6.78 11.91 31.97
N LYS A 82 6.58 13.23 32.17
CA LYS A 82 7.29 13.98 33.21
C LYS A 82 6.91 13.51 34.61
N MET A 83 5.61 13.33 34.89
CA MET A 83 5.11 12.87 36.19
C MET A 83 5.66 11.47 36.56
N LEU A 84 5.76 10.57 35.59
CA LEU A 84 6.28 9.22 35.78
C LEU A 84 7.83 9.17 35.72
N ASN A 85 8.47 10.29 35.50
CA ASN A 85 9.93 10.38 35.29
C ASN A 85 10.45 9.39 34.24
N LYS A 86 9.64 9.17 33.18
CA LYS A 86 9.95 8.24 32.09
C LYS A 86 10.84 8.92 31.04
N ASN A 87 11.98 8.30 30.80
CA ASN A 87 12.98 8.77 29.83
C ASN A 87 12.96 7.84 28.61
N ILE A 88 11.96 8.00 27.75
CA ILE A 88 11.75 7.18 26.55
C ILE A 88 11.55 8.04 25.32
N PRO A 89 12.00 7.60 24.13
CA PRO A 89 11.84 8.36 22.90
C PRO A 89 10.40 8.41 22.41
N ILE A 90 10.08 9.42 21.59
CA ILE A 90 8.79 9.59 20.93
C ILE A 90 9.00 9.66 19.41
N LEU A 91 8.30 8.83 18.64
CA LEU A 91 8.06 9.03 17.23
C LEU A 91 6.67 9.64 17.07
N ALA A 92 6.56 10.80 16.41
CA ALA A 92 5.28 11.48 16.23
C ALA A 92 4.99 11.81 14.76
N THR A 93 3.70 11.73 14.37
CA THR A 93 3.27 12.15 13.04
C THR A 93 2.74 13.59 13.05
N SER A 94 3.37 14.43 12.26
CA SER A 94 2.92 15.75 11.89
C SER A 94 2.49 15.79 10.42
N SER A 95 2.40 16.94 9.84
CA SER A 95 1.99 17.15 8.45
C SER A 95 2.85 18.24 7.79
N ILE A 96 3.04 18.11 6.47
CA ILE A 96 3.58 19.20 5.67
C ILE A 96 2.75 20.49 5.80
N GLN A 97 1.49 20.39 6.19
CA GLN A 97 0.62 21.54 6.45
C GLN A 97 0.97 22.30 7.74
N ALA A 98 1.82 21.79 8.61
CA ALA A 98 2.27 22.50 9.81
C ALA A 98 2.95 23.86 9.52
N THR A 99 3.37 24.07 8.28
CA THR A 99 3.93 25.35 7.80
C THR A 99 2.89 26.30 7.19
N LEU A 100 1.62 25.88 7.10
CA LEU A 100 0.55 26.64 6.47
C LEU A 100 -0.32 27.35 7.50
N ASP A 101 -0.83 28.53 7.12
CA ASP A 101 -1.75 29.31 7.96
C ASP A 101 -3.21 28.81 7.82
N ASN A 102 -3.47 27.60 8.34
CA ASN A 102 -4.82 27.07 8.49
C ASN A 102 -4.98 26.41 9.87
N PRO A 103 -6.22 26.20 10.36
CA PRO A 103 -6.45 25.65 11.71
C PRO A 103 -5.77 24.31 11.98
N TYR A 104 -5.81 23.39 11.00
CA TYR A 104 -5.14 22.11 11.11
C TYR A 104 -3.61 22.26 11.17
N GLY A 105 -3.03 23.03 10.25
CA GLY A 105 -1.60 23.30 10.23
C GLY A 105 -1.10 23.92 11.53
N LYS A 106 -1.82 24.94 12.04
CA LYS A 106 -1.53 25.57 13.34
C LYS A 106 -1.55 24.56 14.50
N SER A 107 -2.54 23.66 14.52
CA SER A 107 -2.62 22.63 15.56
C SER A 107 -1.45 21.66 15.51
N LYS A 108 -1.03 21.23 14.30
CA LYS A 108 0.15 20.36 14.12
C LYS A 108 1.44 21.09 14.49
N LYS A 109 1.58 22.35 14.10
CA LYS A 109 2.74 23.18 14.50
C LYS A 109 2.84 23.27 16.03
N LYS A 110 1.72 23.55 16.72
CA LYS A 110 1.70 23.63 18.19
C LYS A 110 2.05 22.30 18.85
N MET A 111 1.59 21.18 18.28
CA MET A 111 2.00 19.83 18.72
C MET A 111 3.52 19.62 18.56
N GLU A 112 4.11 20.01 17.42
CA GLU A 112 5.56 19.96 17.19
C GLU A 112 6.33 20.76 18.23
N ASP A 113 5.88 22.01 18.51
CA ASP A 113 6.52 22.90 19.47
C ASP A 113 6.49 22.33 20.89
N LEU A 114 5.39 21.69 21.30
CA LEU A 114 5.28 21.01 22.59
C LEU A 114 6.30 19.86 22.70
N ILE A 115 6.41 19.03 21.67
CA ILE A 115 7.34 17.89 21.66
C ILE A 115 8.80 18.39 21.70
N LEU A 116 9.14 19.39 20.88
CA LEU A 116 10.50 19.95 20.85
C LEU A 116 10.87 20.62 22.18
N SER A 117 9.95 21.38 22.78
CA SER A 117 10.17 21.97 24.12
C SER A 117 10.43 20.89 25.17
N TRP A 118 9.64 19.81 25.12
CA TRP A 118 9.82 18.67 26.01
C TRP A 118 11.20 18.00 25.83
N THR A 119 11.69 17.85 24.59
CA THR A 119 13.02 17.29 24.36
C THR A 119 14.15 18.17 24.89
N MET A 120 14.00 19.49 24.80
CA MET A 120 14.99 20.45 25.35
C MET A 120 15.07 20.37 26.87
N GLU A 121 13.93 20.22 27.55
CA GLU A 121 13.85 20.14 29.02
C GLU A 121 14.36 18.78 29.56
N THR A 122 13.97 17.68 28.91
CA THR A 122 14.18 16.35 29.45
C THR A 122 15.38 15.61 28.84
N LYS A 123 15.95 16.14 27.76
CA LYS A 123 17.00 15.50 26.94
C LYS A 123 16.57 14.18 26.27
N ASN A 124 15.27 13.91 26.23
CA ASN A 124 14.72 12.78 25.50
C ASN A 124 14.79 12.98 23.99
N LYS A 125 14.74 11.90 23.22
CA LYS A 125 14.72 11.95 21.76
C LYS A 125 13.29 12.04 21.23
N ALA A 126 13.09 12.80 20.15
CA ALA A 126 11.85 12.83 19.40
C ALA A 126 12.10 12.86 17.89
N PHE A 127 11.35 12.02 17.16
CA PHE A 127 11.40 11.87 15.71
C PHE A 127 10.05 12.31 15.13
N ILE A 128 9.99 13.49 14.52
CA ILE A 128 8.74 14.12 14.06
C ILE A 128 8.64 13.98 12.55
N TYR A 129 7.73 13.14 12.07
CA TYR A 129 7.48 12.94 10.65
C TYR A 129 6.44 13.93 10.11
N ARG A 130 6.85 14.87 9.24
CA ARG A 130 5.93 15.73 8.50
C ARG A 130 5.44 15.00 7.25
N LEU A 131 4.31 14.31 7.37
CA LEU A 131 3.76 13.50 6.30
C LEU A 131 3.01 14.35 5.26
N PRO A 132 3.12 14.04 3.95
CA PRO A 132 2.23 14.54 2.91
C PRO A 132 0.86 13.84 2.98
N ASN A 133 0.05 13.88 1.90
CA ASN A 133 -1.14 13.06 1.82
C ASN A 133 -0.74 11.58 1.73
N VAL A 134 -1.17 10.79 2.71
CA VAL A 134 -0.89 9.35 2.75
C VAL A 134 -2.06 8.59 2.16
N PHE A 135 -1.77 7.58 1.33
CA PHE A 135 -2.75 6.70 0.72
C PHE A 135 -2.37 5.22 0.89
N GLY A 136 -3.33 4.33 0.73
CA GLY A 136 -3.11 2.90 0.84
C GLY A 136 -4.31 2.16 1.44
N LYS A 137 -4.15 0.86 1.66
CA LYS A 137 -5.18 -0.01 2.25
C LYS A 137 -5.68 0.50 3.60
N TRP A 138 -7.01 0.37 3.84
CA TRP A 138 -7.71 0.80 5.06
C TRP A 138 -7.81 2.31 5.28
N CYS A 139 -7.41 3.13 4.33
CA CYS A 139 -7.71 4.56 4.37
C CYS A 139 -9.21 4.76 4.18
N LYS A 140 -9.85 5.61 5.02
CA LYS A 140 -11.30 5.82 4.97
C LYS A 140 -11.69 6.63 3.73
N PRO A 141 -12.52 6.09 2.81
CA PRO A 141 -13.04 6.85 1.68
C PRO A 141 -14.00 7.94 2.15
N ASN A 142 -14.23 8.95 1.33
CA ASN A 142 -15.13 10.08 1.60
C ASN A 142 -14.82 10.83 2.90
N TYR A 143 -13.57 10.77 3.36
CA TYR A 143 -13.12 11.46 4.57
C TYR A 143 -12.02 12.48 4.28
N ASN A 144 -10.77 12.08 4.13
CA ASN A 144 -9.65 13.01 3.93
C ASN A 144 -8.63 12.56 2.86
N SER A 145 -8.88 11.49 2.14
CA SER A 145 -8.01 11.00 1.07
C SER A 145 -8.78 10.93 -0.22
N VAL A 146 -8.38 11.73 -1.20
CA VAL A 146 -8.95 11.67 -2.55
C VAL A 146 -8.64 10.33 -3.20
N ILE A 147 -7.45 9.77 -2.98
CA ILE A 147 -7.07 8.45 -3.53
C ILE A 147 -8.00 7.36 -3.00
N ALA A 148 -8.24 7.32 -1.67
CA ALA A 148 -9.16 6.35 -1.07
C ALA A 148 -10.59 6.51 -1.64
N THR A 149 -11.05 7.76 -1.79
CA THR A 149 -12.37 8.05 -2.36
C THR A 149 -12.46 7.61 -3.82
N PHE A 150 -11.45 7.90 -4.65
CA PHE A 150 -11.43 7.49 -6.05
C PHE A 150 -11.35 5.98 -6.20
N CYS A 151 -10.48 5.31 -5.46
CA CYS A 151 -10.39 3.84 -5.45
C CYS A 151 -11.73 3.20 -5.06
N TYR A 152 -12.35 3.70 -3.99
CA TYR A 152 -13.66 3.22 -3.54
C TYR A 152 -14.75 3.44 -4.60
N ASN A 153 -14.83 4.66 -5.16
CA ASN A 153 -15.84 4.98 -6.17
C ASN A 153 -15.70 4.10 -7.42
N ILE A 154 -14.48 3.96 -7.93
CA ILE A 154 -14.22 3.09 -9.09
C ILE A 154 -14.55 1.61 -8.79
N ALA A 155 -14.21 1.10 -7.61
CA ALA A 155 -14.51 -0.29 -7.22
C ALA A 155 -16.02 -0.56 -7.10
N HIS A 156 -16.82 0.49 -6.87
CA HIS A 156 -18.27 0.41 -6.67
C HIS A 156 -19.08 1.06 -7.80
N ASP A 157 -18.47 1.33 -8.96
CA ASP A 157 -19.11 1.90 -10.13
C ASP A 157 -19.75 3.29 -9.87
N LEU A 158 -19.17 4.06 -8.93
CA LEU A 158 -19.61 5.41 -8.58
C LEU A 158 -18.81 6.47 -9.35
N PRO A 159 -19.42 7.65 -9.64
CA PRO A 159 -18.76 8.71 -10.39
C PRO A 159 -17.59 9.34 -9.62
N LEU A 160 -16.57 9.77 -10.36
CA LEU A 160 -15.49 10.61 -9.83
C LEU A 160 -15.85 12.10 -9.97
N ASN A 161 -15.76 12.84 -8.86
CA ASN A 161 -15.94 14.29 -8.87
C ASN A 161 -14.56 14.97 -8.83
N ILE A 162 -14.15 15.58 -9.94
CA ILE A 162 -12.86 16.26 -10.09
C ILE A 162 -13.12 17.72 -10.37
N HIS A 163 -12.86 18.60 -9.39
CA HIS A 163 -13.06 20.05 -9.55
C HIS A 163 -11.86 20.74 -10.21
N ASP A 164 -10.65 20.25 -9.97
CA ASP A 164 -9.39 20.80 -10.49
C ASP A 164 -8.50 19.65 -10.96
N PRO A 165 -8.63 19.24 -12.24
CA PRO A 165 -7.91 18.09 -12.79
C PRO A 165 -6.38 18.23 -12.73
N GLU A 166 -5.86 19.45 -12.88
CA GLU A 166 -4.42 19.71 -12.93
C GLU A 166 -3.79 19.89 -11.54
N LYS A 167 -4.60 19.88 -10.47
CA LYS A 167 -4.11 19.99 -9.11
C LYS A 167 -3.11 18.88 -8.80
N LEU A 168 -1.89 19.27 -8.50
CA LEU A 168 -0.83 18.35 -8.07
C LEU A 168 -1.01 17.92 -6.63
N LEU A 169 -0.83 16.65 -6.40
CA LEU A 169 -0.85 16.01 -5.08
C LEU A 169 0.54 15.51 -4.73
N ALA A 170 1.03 15.87 -3.54
CA ALA A 170 2.17 15.20 -2.94
C ALA A 170 1.65 14.01 -2.12
N LEU A 171 2.03 12.79 -2.51
CA LEU A 171 1.51 11.54 -1.99
C LEU A 171 2.63 10.66 -1.44
N ALA A 172 2.39 10.02 -0.29
CA ALA A 172 3.21 8.94 0.23
C ALA A 172 2.37 7.66 0.34
N TYR A 173 2.92 6.53 -0.06
CA TYR A 173 2.26 5.24 0.11
C TYR A 173 2.39 4.77 1.56
N ILE A 174 1.35 4.15 2.08
CA ILE A 174 1.31 3.74 3.51
C ILE A 174 2.47 2.82 3.88
N ASP A 175 2.84 1.87 3.01
CA ASP A 175 3.89 0.92 3.33
C ASP A 175 5.28 1.60 3.36
N ASP A 176 5.49 2.66 2.56
CA ASP A 176 6.70 3.50 2.63
C ASP A 176 6.78 4.28 3.96
N VAL A 177 5.62 4.79 4.43
CA VAL A 177 5.52 5.45 5.74
C VAL A 177 5.87 4.46 6.86
N ILE A 178 5.29 3.26 6.83
CA ILE A 178 5.55 2.22 7.83
C ILE A 178 7.02 1.77 7.78
N HIS A 179 7.57 1.61 6.58
CA HIS A 179 8.99 1.27 6.41
C HIS A 179 9.91 2.33 7.04
N ALA A 180 9.62 3.62 6.80
CA ALA A 180 10.38 4.72 7.42
C ALA A 180 10.31 4.69 8.95
N PHE A 181 9.14 4.38 9.54
CA PHE A 181 9.00 4.23 10.98
C PHE A 181 9.79 3.04 11.50
N CYS A 182 9.69 1.87 10.86
CA CYS A 182 10.46 0.69 11.24
C CYS A 182 11.97 0.93 11.16
N ASN A 183 12.42 1.68 10.15
CA ASN A 183 13.83 2.07 10.04
C ASN A 183 14.25 2.99 11.21
N THR A 184 13.42 3.94 11.61
CA THR A 184 13.69 4.74 12.82
C THR A 184 13.75 3.88 14.07
N LEU A 185 12.85 2.91 14.23
CA LEU A 185 12.86 1.98 15.37
C LEU A 185 14.15 1.16 15.44
N ALA A 186 14.71 0.77 14.30
CA ALA A 186 15.95 0.00 14.22
C ALA A 186 17.21 0.83 14.54
N HIS A 187 17.13 2.16 14.47
CA HIS A 187 18.29 3.07 14.60
C HIS A 187 18.06 4.17 15.64
N LEU A 188 17.25 3.93 16.67
CA LEU A 188 16.90 4.93 17.70
C LEU A 188 18.13 5.58 18.36
N ASP A 189 19.18 4.81 18.57
CA ASP A 189 20.40 5.29 19.25
C ASP A 189 21.24 6.19 18.33
N ASP A 190 21.24 5.93 17.03
CA ASP A 190 22.06 6.63 16.04
C ASP A 190 21.40 7.93 15.54
N LEU A 191 20.07 8.02 15.64
CA LEU A 191 19.31 9.16 15.14
C LEU A 191 19.21 10.29 16.18
N SER A 192 19.19 11.52 15.68
CA SER A 192 19.04 12.73 16.48
C SER A 192 17.58 13.19 16.53
N THR A 193 17.24 13.94 17.60
CA THR A 193 15.95 14.64 17.67
C THR A 193 15.78 15.60 16.48
N GLY A 194 14.61 15.55 15.82
CA GLY A 194 14.34 16.45 14.71
C GLY A 194 13.16 16.05 13.83
N PHE A 195 13.11 16.72 12.68
CA PHE A 195 12.11 16.46 11.66
C PHE A 195 12.59 15.43 10.66
N TYR A 196 11.69 14.55 10.29
CA TYR A 196 11.92 13.46 9.35
C TYR A 196 10.87 13.51 8.23
N SER A 197 11.23 12.96 7.09
CA SER A 197 10.37 12.79 5.92
C SER A 197 10.35 11.35 5.48
N VAL A 198 9.37 10.98 4.69
CA VAL A 198 9.29 9.67 4.02
C VAL A 198 9.73 9.79 2.57
N SER A 199 10.20 8.71 2.01
CA SER A 199 10.58 8.61 0.60
C SER A 199 10.18 7.22 0.09
N PRO A 200 9.68 7.11 -1.16
CA PRO A 200 9.47 8.19 -2.12
C PRO A 200 8.25 9.07 -1.81
N ILE A 201 8.22 10.29 -2.38
CA ILE A 201 7.02 11.12 -2.47
C ILE A 201 6.65 11.23 -3.95
N TYR A 202 5.42 10.85 -4.28
CA TYR A 202 4.89 10.91 -5.63
C TYR A 202 4.20 12.25 -5.86
N SER A 203 4.51 12.91 -6.98
CA SER A 203 3.84 14.14 -7.41
C SER A 203 3.02 13.83 -8.66
N VAL A 204 1.71 13.79 -8.52
CA VAL A 204 0.77 13.40 -9.60
C VAL A 204 -0.44 14.31 -9.61
N SER A 205 -1.03 14.55 -10.79
CA SER A 205 -2.27 15.31 -10.89
C SER A 205 -3.50 14.48 -10.53
N LEU A 206 -4.59 15.14 -10.12
CA LEU A 206 -5.88 14.48 -9.90
C LEU A 206 -6.37 13.76 -11.16
N LYS A 207 -6.15 14.37 -12.34
CA LYS A 207 -6.48 13.76 -13.62
C LYS A 207 -5.70 12.47 -13.86
N GLU A 208 -4.38 12.50 -13.65
CA GLU A 208 -3.54 11.31 -13.83
C GLU A 208 -4.00 10.13 -12.94
N VAL A 209 -4.31 10.41 -11.67
CA VAL A 209 -4.85 9.38 -10.76
C VAL A 209 -6.17 8.81 -11.28
N ALA A 210 -7.10 9.67 -11.70
CA ALA A 210 -8.40 9.24 -12.20
C ALA A 210 -8.27 8.39 -13.46
N ASP A 211 -7.44 8.84 -14.44
CA ASP A 211 -7.20 8.12 -15.68
C ASP A 211 -6.60 6.72 -15.42
N LYS A 212 -5.60 6.63 -14.54
CA LYS A 212 -4.99 5.37 -14.13
C LYS A 212 -6.02 4.43 -13.49
N LEU A 213 -6.80 4.90 -12.52
CA LEU A 213 -7.81 4.07 -11.86
C LEU A 213 -8.92 3.62 -12.81
N THR A 214 -9.40 4.49 -13.68
CA THR A 214 -10.42 4.13 -14.68
C THR A 214 -9.91 3.05 -15.63
N SER A 215 -8.63 3.09 -16.01
CA SER A 215 -8.03 2.07 -16.87
C SER A 215 -7.98 0.67 -16.20
N LEU A 216 -7.92 0.59 -14.86
CA LEU A 216 -7.88 -0.69 -14.14
C LEU A 216 -9.18 -1.50 -14.32
N VAL A 217 -10.33 -0.85 -14.46
CA VAL A 217 -11.61 -1.53 -14.74
C VAL A 217 -11.58 -2.18 -16.11
N SER A 218 -11.10 -1.46 -17.13
CA SER A 218 -10.97 -2.01 -18.49
C SER A 218 -10.00 -3.19 -18.52
N PHE A 219 -8.89 -3.12 -17.79
CA PHE A 219 -7.92 -4.21 -17.71
C PHE A 219 -8.53 -5.50 -17.16
N LYS A 220 -9.38 -5.40 -16.15
CA LYS A 220 -10.08 -6.55 -15.60
C LYS A 220 -10.98 -7.22 -16.66
N ASN A 221 -11.80 -6.45 -17.34
CA ASN A 221 -12.78 -6.95 -18.32
C ASN A 221 -12.11 -7.56 -19.57
N GLU A 222 -10.93 -7.07 -19.94
CA GLU A 222 -10.16 -7.51 -21.11
C GLU A 222 -9.08 -8.55 -20.76
N LEU A 223 -8.98 -9.03 -19.52
CA LEU A 223 -7.90 -9.88 -18.99
C LEU A 223 -6.50 -9.25 -19.14
N LEU A 224 -6.43 -7.94 -19.31
CA LEU A 224 -5.17 -7.22 -19.41
C LEU A 224 -4.50 -7.09 -18.04
N SER A 225 -3.21 -7.37 -18.01
CA SER A 225 -2.38 -7.03 -16.86
C SER A 225 -2.15 -5.52 -16.82
N PRO A 226 -2.37 -4.84 -15.68
CA PRO A 226 -2.02 -3.44 -15.56
C PRO A 226 -0.52 -3.23 -15.70
N ASN A 227 -0.12 -2.06 -16.21
CA ASN A 227 1.29 -1.68 -16.24
C ASN A 227 1.75 -1.31 -14.82
N LEU A 228 2.62 -2.14 -14.24
CA LEU A 228 3.16 -1.98 -12.88
C LEU A 228 4.67 -1.68 -12.90
N ASN A 229 5.15 -0.97 -13.92
CA ASN A 229 6.58 -0.73 -14.10
C ASN A 229 7.17 0.29 -13.10
N ASN A 230 6.35 1.11 -12.47
CA ASN A 230 6.78 2.05 -11.44
C ASN A 230 6.07 1.79 -10.10
N ASP A 231 6.67 2.27 -9.03
CA ASP A 231 6.21 2.00 -7.68
C ASP A 231 4.90 2.70 -7.33
N PHE A 232 4.62 3.87 -7.93
CA PHE A 232 3.33 4.55 -7.77
C PHE A 232 2.18 3.71 -8.34
N ASP A 233 2.32 3.17 -9.55
CA ASP A 233 1.28 2.34 -10.18
C ASP A 233 1.03 1.05 -9.38
N LYS A 234 2.09 0.42 -8.85
CA LYS A 234 1.97 -0.73 -7.93
C LYS A 234 1.19 -0.36 -6.68
N ALA A 235 1.57 0.74 -6.02
CA ALA A 235 0.92 1.22 -4.81
C ALA A 235 -0.55 1.61 -5.04
N LEU A 236 -0.84 2.28 -6.16
CA LEU A 236 -2.20 2.67 -6.56
C LEU A 236 -3.07 1.44 -6.84
N TYR A 237 -2.54 0.46 -7.57
CA TYR A 237 -3.25 -0.78 -7.87
C TYR A 237 -3.53 -1.60 -6.61
N ALA A 238 -2.54 -1.77 -5.73
CA ALA A 238 -2.72 -2.44 -4.44
C ALA A 238 -3.77 -1.72 -3.57
N THR A 239 -3.77 -0.38 -3.59
CA THR A 239 -4.78 0.43 -2.90
C THR A 239 -6.16 0.20 -3.50
N TYR A 240 -6.32 0.25 -4.83
CA TYR A 240 -7.58 -0.03 -5.51
C TYR A 240 -8.13 -1.40 -5.15
N LEU A 241 -7.32 -2.46 -5.24
CA LEU A 241 -7.73 -3.83 -4.91
C LEU A 241 -8.25 -3.96 -3.46
N SER A 242 -7.76 -3.14 -2.53
CA SER A 242 -8.22 -3.17 -1.14
C SER A 242 -9.66 -2.63 -0.94
N TYR A 243 -10.25 -2.02 -1.97
CA TYR A 243 -11.64 -1.53 -1.99
C TYR A 243 -12.55 -2.38 -2.89
N VAL A 244 -12.03 -3.30 -3.67
CA VAL A 244 -12.82 -4.21 -4.51
C VAL A 244 -13.49 -5.26 -3.63
N ASP A 245 -14.79 -5.46 -3.80
CA ASP A 245 -15.53 -6.49 -3.08
C ASP A 245 -14.98 -7.88 -3.41
N PRO A 246 -14.91 -8.81 -2.44
CA PRO A 246 -14.34 -10.15 -2.66
C PRO A 246 -14.97 -10.95 -3.81
N ASP A 247 -16.26 -10.81 -4.03
CA ASP A 247 -17.00 -11.45 -5.12
C ASP A 247 -16.64 -10.89 -6.50
N LYS A 248 -16.16 -9.65 -6.54
CA LYS A 248 -15.66 -8.99 -7.76
C LYS A 248 -14.18 -9.31 -8.07
N LEU A 249 -13.48 -10.05 -7.23
CA LEU A 249 -12.05 -10.39 -7.47
C LEU A 249 -11.86 -11.54 -8.46
N SER A 250 -12.87 -12.39 -8.66
CA SER A 250 -12.83 -13.49 -9.62
C SER A 250 -13.27 -13.05 -11.02
N ASN A 251 -12.73 -13.69 -12.04
CA ASN A 251 -13.17 -13.56 -13.42
C ASN A 251 -13.43 -14.96 -13.99
N GLU A 252 -14.59 -15.14 -14.61
CA GLU A 252 -14.84 -16.34 -15.43
C GLU A 252 -14.10 -16.22 -16.76
N LEU A 253 -13.38 -17.26 -17.12
CA LEU A 253 -12.63 -17.31 -18.37
C LEU A 253 -13.49 -17.95 -19.46
N ILE A 254 -13.44 -17.40 -20.67
CA ILE A 254 -14.13 -17.97 -21.83
C ILE A 254 -13.35 -19.18 -22.31
N MET A 255 -14.00 -20.33 -22.31
CA MET A 255 -13.43 -21.59 -22.79
C MET A 255 -13.95 -21.91 -24.20
N HIS A 256 -13.06 -21.81 -25.20
CA HIS A 256 -13.35 -22.18 -26.59
C HIS A 256 -13.13 -23.67 -26.77
N THR A 257 -14.20 -24.42 -26.88
CA THR A 257 -14.18 -25.89 -27.00
C THR A 257 -14.49 -26.35 -28.44
N ASN A 258 -13.79 -27.39 -28.92
CA ASN A 258 -14.06 -28.09 -30.18
C ASN A 258 -13.64 -29.56 -30.06
N ASP A 259 -13.67 -30.30 -31.19
CA ASP A 259 -13.29 -31.71 -31.32
C ASP A 259 -11.83 -32.02 -30.96
N ARG A 260 -10.97 -31.02 -30.90
CA ARG A 260 -9.54 -31.13 -30.54
C ARG A 260 -9.25 -30.88 -29.06
N GLY A 261 -10.25 -30.42 -28.29
CA GLY A 261 -10.14 -30.03 -26.88
C GLY A 261 -10.63 -28.61 -26.66
N TRP A 262 -9.98 -27.87 -25.76
CA TRP A 262 -10.36 -26.49 -25.45
C TRP A 262 -9.14 -25.56 -25.33
N LEU A 263 -9.37 -24.28 -25.44
CA LEU A 263 -8.42 -23.19 -25.26
C LEU A 263 -9.10 -22.06 -24.49
N SER A 264 -8.38 -21.46 -23.56
CA SER A 264 -8.81 -20.24 -22.86
C SER A 264 -7.66 -19.25 -22.74
N GLU A 265 -7.93 -17.98 -22.97
CA GLU A 265 -7.01 -16.92 -22.59
C GLU A 265 -7.03 -16.76 -21.07
N PHE A 266 -5.84 -16.59 -20.47
CA PHE A 266 -5.71 -16.38 -19.04
C PHE A 266 -5.22 -14.99 -18.68
N ILE A 267 -4.19 -14.50 -19.37
CA ILE A 267 -3.62 -13.17 -19.15
C ILE A 267 -3.22 -12.58 -20.50
N LYS A 268 -3.48 -11.29 -20.66
CA LYS A 268 -2.96 -10.44 -21.74
C LYS A 268 -2.04 -9.37 -21.16
N SER A 269 -1.00 -9.03 -21.89
CA SER A 269 -0.14 -7.90 -21.59
C SER A 269 0.20 -7.18 -22.90
N ARG A 270 0.26 -5.86 -22.83
CA ARG A 270 0.67 -5.05 -23.99
C ARG A 270 2.15 -5.23 -24.32
N GLU A 271 2.96 -5.54 -23.31
CA GLU A 271 4.42 -5.64 -23.41
C GLU A 271 4.90 -7.06 -23.75
N VAL A 272 4.28 -8.07 -23.15
CA VAL A 272 4.75 -9.47 -23.27
C VAL A 272 3.79 -10.41 -24.00
N GLY A 273 2.65 -9.90 -24.49
CA GLY A 273 1.69 -10.67 -25.25
C GLY A 273 0.65 -11.40 -24.40
N GLN A 274 0.40 -12.69 -24.67
CA GLN A 274 -0.73 -13.42 -24.12
C GLN A 274 -0.30 -14.78 -23.57
N ILE A 275 -0.95 -15.21 -22.47
CA ILE A 275 -0.83 -16.54 -21.91
C ILE A 275 -2.15 -17.27 -22.12
N PHE A 276 -2.08 -18.43 -22.77
CA PHE A 276 -3.20 -19.32 -22.98
C PHE A 276 -3.04 -20.59 -22.16
N ILE A 277 -4.15 -21.14 -21.70
CA ILE A 277 -4.24 -22.49 -21.17
C ILE A 277 -5.05 -23.31 -22.17
N SER A 278 -4.56 -24.48 -22.53
CA SER A 278 -5.26 -25.36 -23.46
C SER A 278 -5.17 -26.82 -23.05
N LYS A 279 -6.23 -27.59 -23.38
CA LYS A 279 -6.25 -29.04 -23.33
C LYS A 279 -6.34 -29.57 -24.74
N THR A 280 -5.41 -30.42 -25.14
CA THR A 280 -5.45 -31.14 -26.42
C THR A 280 -5.80 -32.60 -26.12
N LEU A 281 -6.74 -33.18 -26.86
CA LEU A 281 -7.12 -34.57 -26.71
C LEU A 281 -6.01 -35.51 -27.21
N PRO A 282 -5.88 -36.74 -26.67
CA PRO A 282 -4.87 -37.70 -27.11
C PRO A 282 -4.97 -37.99 -28.63
N GLY A 283 -3.84 -38.07 -29.29
CA GLY A 283 -3.75 -38.33 -30.72
C GLY A 283 -4.03 -37.13 -31.62
N ILE A 284 -4.40 -35.99 -31.05
CA ILE A 284 -4.71 -34.80 -31.84
C ILE A 284 -3.47 -33.94 -32.06
N THR A 285 -3.27 -33.49 -33.29
CA THR A 285 -2.26 -32.49 -33.66
C THR A 285 -2.88 -31.11 -33.76
N ARG A 286 -2.27 -30.13 -33.09
CA ARG A 286 -2.58 -28.67 -33.23
C ARG A 286 -1.41 -27.96 -33.87
N GLY A 287 -1.65 -26.75 -34.37
CA GLY A 287 -0.61 -25.94 -35.00
C GLY A 287 -0.57 -26.15 -36.51
N ASN A 288 0.58 -26.54 -37.03
CA ASN A 288 0.88 -26.64 -38.46
C ASN A 288 0.74 -25.26 -39.18
N HIS A 289 1.24 -24.23 -38.53
CA HIS A 289 1.30 -22.86 -39.04
C HIS A 289 2.63 -22.22 -38.61
N TRP A 290 2.90 -21.05 -39.13
CA TRP A 290 4.09 -20.26 -38.81
C TRP A 290 3.74 -18.80 -38.59
N HIS A 291 4.64 -18.09 -37.94
CA HIS A 291 4.49 -16.67 -37.64
C HIS A 291 5.68 -15.89 -38.16
N GLN A 292 5.44 -14.64 -38.62
CA GLN A 292 6.51 -13.74 -39.03
C GLN A 292 7.18 -13.02 -37.85
N THR A 293 6.38 -12.58 -36.87
CA THR A 293 6.84 -11.71 -35.77
C THR A 293 6.50 -12.24 -34.39
N LYS A 294 5.61 -13.24 -34.29
CA LYS A 294 5.19 -13.80 -33.02
C LYS A 294 6.16 -14.87 -32.57
N VAL A 295 6.65 -14.76 -31.33
CA VAL A 295 7.42 -15.79 -30.63
C VAL A 295 6.48 -16.52 -29.67
N GLU A 296 6.49 -17.85 -29.71
CA GLU A 296 5.69 -18.67 -28.81
C GLU A 296 6.58 -19.54 -27.94
N LYS A 297 6.16 -19.75 -26.70
CA LYS A 297 6.73 -20.73 -25.78
C LYS A 297 5.66 -21.72 -25.37
N PHE A 298 5.98 -23.01 -25.41
CA PHE A 298 5.09 -24.07 -24.99
C PHE A 298 5.62 -24.76 -23.73
N LEU A 299 4.70 -25.01 -22.80
CA LEU A 299 4.97 -25.77 -21.58
C LEU A 299 3.87 -26.79 -21.39
N VAL A 300 4.25 -28.08 -21.28
CA VAL A 300 3.30 -29.15 -20.94
C VAL A 300 3.22 -29.28 -19.43
N ILE A 301 2.06 -28.99 -18.86
CA ILE A 301 1.81 -29.02 -17.41
C ILE A 301 1.12 -30.34 -16.97
N CYS A 302 0.57 -31.11 -17.92
CA CYS A 302 -0.06 -32.39 -17.65
C CYS A 302 0.00 -33.27 -18.89
N GLY A 303 0.46 -34.51 -18.75
CA GLY A 303 0.55 -35.51 -19.82
C GLY A 303 1.85 -35.46 -20.60
N LEU A 304 1.78 -35.95 -21.86
CA LEU A 304 2.92 -36.08 -22.78
C LEU A 304 2.55 -35.42 -24.11
N ALA A 305 3.44 -34.61 -24.65
CA ALA A 305 3.28 -34.03 -25.98
C ALA A 305 4.55 -34.14 -26.82
N HIS A 306 4.35 -34.25 -28.13
CA HIS A 306 5.40 -34.20 -29.14
C HIS A 306 5.31 -32.84 -29.85
N ILE A 307 6.30 -31.96 -29.63
CA ILE A 307 6.38 -30.64 -30.27
C ILE A 307 7.37 -30.69 -31.41
N ARG A 308 6.94 -30.33 -32.62
CA ARG A 308 7.74 -30.32 -33.82
C ARG A 308 7.87 -28.92 -34.38
N LEU A 309 9.11 -28.49 -34.59
CA LEU A 309 9.43 -27.23 -35.26
C LEU A 309 10.05 -27.54 -36.61
N ARG A 310 9.43 -27.02 -37.69
CA ARG A 310 9.92 -27.22 -39.06
C ARG A 310 10.27 -25.84 -39.65
N HIS A 311 11.46 -25.77 -40.22
CA HIS A 311 11.86 -24.59 -40.99
C HIS A 311 11.11 -24.53 -42.34
N ILE A 312 10.48 -23.42 -42.67
CA ILE A 312 9.60 -23.29 -43.85
C ILE A 312 10.32 -23.47 -45.19
N GLN A 313 11.63 -23.22 -45.25
CA GLN A 313 12.45 -23.29 -46.48
C GLN A 313 13.34 -24.56 -46.50
N SER A 314 13.20 -25.46 -45.54
CA SER A 314 14.00 -26.67 -45.50
C SER A 314 13.17 -27.84 -44.94
N GLU A 315 13.60 -29.09 -45.20
CA GLU A 315 12.96 -30.24 -44.63
C GLU A 315 13.40 -30.58 -43.20
N LYS A 316 14.27 -29.73 -42.61
CA LYS A 316 14.77 -29.93 -41.26
C LYS A 316 13.64 -29.79 -40.26
N VAL A 317 13.44 -30.82 -39.46
CA VAL A 317 12.51 -30.86 -38.34
C VAL A 317 13.30 -31.02 -37.04
N ILE A 318 12.91 -30.27 -36.04
CA ILE A 318 13.40 -30.40 -34.66
C ILE A 318 12.25 -30.97 -33.83
N ASP A 319 12.52 -32.07 -33.14
CA ASP A 319 11.54 -32.81 -32.36
C ASP A 319 11.84 -32.69 -30.86
N TYR A 320 10.78 -32.39 -30.07
CA TYR A 320 10.83 -32.38 -28.62
C TYR A 320 9.72 -33.25 -28.06
N ILE A 321 10.09 -34.20 -27.21
CA ILE A 321 9.13 -34.97 -26.41
C ILE A 321 9.15 -34.36 -25.01
N VAL A 322 8.04 -33.75 -24.60
CA VAL A 322 7.91 -33.01 -23.35
C VAL A 322 6.75 -33.55 -22.51
N SER A 323 6.90 -33.51 -21.19
CA SER A 323 5.89 -34.04 -20.27
C SER A 323 5.90 -33.31 -18.94
N ASP A 324 4.87 -33.55 -18.12
CA ASP A 324 4.76 -33.11 -16.75
C ASP A 324 5.76 -33.75 -15.77
N LYS A 325 6.43 -34.83 -16.15
CA LYS A 325 7.47 -35.48 -15.33
C LYS A 325 8.77 -34.69 -15.25
N LYS A 326 9.07 -33.90 -16.28
CA LYS A 326 10.21 -32.98 -16.33
C LYS A 326 9.76 -31.73 -17.11
N LEU A 327 9.51 -30.67 -16.41
CA LEU A 327 9.05 -29.41 -17.02
C LEU A 327 10.15 -28.84 -17.91
N GLN A 328 9.82 -28.63 -19.18
CA GLN A 328 10.70 -28.03 -20.18
C GLN A 328 9.87 -27.12 -21.08
N ALA A 329 10.28 -25.84 -21.17
CA ALA A 329 9.71 -24.89 -22.11
C ALA A 329 10.44 -25.00 -23.45
N ILE A 330 9.67 -25.01 -24.53
CA ILE A 330 10.16 -25.04 -25.91
C ILE A 330 9.85 -23.68 -26.56
#